data_dc624ea26bbd5cf8bd60ec88fa23f557
#
_entry.id   dc624ea26bbd5cf8bd60ec88fa23f557
#
_cell.length_a   1.000
_cell.length_b   1.000
_cell.length_c   1.000
_cell.angle_alpha   90.00
_cell.angle_beta   90.00
_cell.angle_gamma   90.00
#
_symmetry.space_group_name_H-M   'P 1'
#
loop_
_entity.id
_entity.type
_entity.pdbx_description
1 polymer ?
#
loop_
_entity_poly.entity_id
_entity_poly.type
_entity_poly.pdbx_seq_one_letter_code
_entity_poly.pdbx_strand_id
1 'polypeptide(L)'
;MKYYLFTSLSILLSIISANAQNGKIIEQKPLVFADTTIARIEKTIPHAKALVNDVDFFKIIYLSDGLKVTGYLSMPKKAGKYPCIIFNRGGNREFSALNDNFVLRVLGEVANWGYVVVGSQYRGNAGGEGKEEFGGSDVNDILNLIPFLSHIDKADTSRIGMFGWSRGGMMTYLALTKTNQIKAAVVGSGAADAFINTKKRPGMDSVYAELVPGYFQNRDSVLKTRSAVYWADKICKTTPLLLLCGSADWRVSPEEQLEMVNKLYENKHPLRFEFFEGGQHSLIEHADEVNHVTRNFLDMYVRDKKTWPSLEPHGN
;
A
#
# COMPACT_ATOMS: atom_id res chain seq x y z
N MET A 1 -10.58 -28.10 37.99
CA MET A 1 -9.92 -28.28 36.66
C MET A 1 -10.86 -28.30 35.45
N LYS A 2 -12.19 -28.23 35.61
CA LYS A 2 -13.16 -28.24 34.46
C LYS A 2 -13.54 -26.89 33.92
N TYR A 3 -13.26 -25.76 34.61
CA TYR A 3 -13.67 -24.43 34.18
C TYR A 3 -12.68 -23.75 33.22
N TYR A 4 -11.42 -24.14 33.18
CA TYR A 4 -10.40 -23.55 32.30
C TYR A 4 -10.48 -24.02 30.85
N LEU A 5 -11.05 -25.20 30.57
CA LEU A 5 -11.19 -25.71 29.20
C LEU A 5 -12.29 -25.01 28.39
N PHE A 6 -13.36 -24.52 29.06
CA PHE A 6 -14.46 -23.87 28.37
C PHE A 6 -14.12 -22.41 27.94
N THR A 7 -13.32 -21.71 28.74
CA THR A 7 -12.89 -20.35 28.40
C THR A 7 -11.88 -20.31 27.28
N SER A 8 -10.94 -21.27 27.21
CA SER A 8 -9.97 -21.36 26.14
C SER A 8 -10.61 -21.75 24.79
N LEU A 9 -11.61 -22.63 24.81
CA LEU A 9 -12.33 -23.05 23.59
C LEU A 9 -13.22 -21.92 23.05
N SER A 10 -13.85 -21.11 23.92
CA SER A 10 -14.67 -19.97 23.51
C SER A 10 -13.84 -18.84 22.90
N ILE A 11 -12.64 -18.59 23.41
CA ILE A 11 -11.70 -17.60 22.85
C ILE A 11 -11.16 -18.07 21.48
N LEU A 12 -10.82 -19.35 21.36
CA LEU A 12 -10.35 -19.92 20.10
C LEU A 12 -11.43 -19.89 19.01
N LEU A 13 -12.68 -20.20 19.34
CA LEU A 13 -13.82 -20.12 18.42
C LEU A 13 -14.12 -18.69 18.00
N SER A 14 -13.98 -17.69 18.89
CA SER A 14 -14.19 -16.29 18.55
C SER A 14 -13.09 -15.73 17.64
N ILE A 15 -11.84 -16.15 17.83
CA ILE A 15 -10.71 -15.79 16.96
C ILE A 15 -10.88 -16.40 15.56
N ILE A 16 -11.30 -17.66 15.47
CA ILE A 16 -11.56 -18.36 14.19
C ILE A 16 -12.72 -17.67 13.45
N SER A 17 -13.80 -17.29 14.15
CA SER A 17 -14.94 -16.59 13.56
C SER A 17 -14.57 -15.19 13.05
N ALA A 18 -13.74 -14.45 13.78
CA ALA A 18 -13.29 -13.12 13.38
C ALA A 18 -12.40 -13.18 12.12
N ASN A 19 -11.47 -14.13 12.07
CA ASN A 19 -10.61 -14.33 10.91
C ASN A 19 -11.37 -14.84 9.67
N ALA A 20 -12.41 -15.64 9.85
CA ALA A 20 -13.26 -16.13 8.75
C ALA A 20 -14.09 -15.02 8.09
N GLN A 21 -14.20 -13.83 8.70
CA GLN A 21 -14.93 -12.69 8.17
C GLN A 21 -14.01 -11.59 7.58
N ASN A 22 -12.70 -11.70 7.74
CA ASN A 22 -11.77 -10.72 7.21
C ASN A 22 -11.89 -10.60 5.68
N GLY A 23 -11.94 -9.37 5.19
CA GLY A 23 -12.17 -9.08 3.77
C GLY A 23 -13.63 -9.10 3.33
N LYS A 24 -14.59 -9.49 4.20
CA LYS A 24 -16.02 -9.49 3.85
C LYS A 24 -16.47 -8.08 3.48
N ILE A 25 -17.12 -7.97 2.34
CA ILE A 25 -17.73 -6.71 1.88
C ILE A 25 -18.99 -6.44 2.72
N ILE A 26 -19.00 -5.29 3.40
CA ILE A 26 -20.17 -4.79 4.14
C ILE A 26 -20.97 -3.84 3.27
N GLU A 27 -20.26 -3.00 2.50
CA GLU A 27 -20.88 -2.04 1.61
C GLU A 27 -20.00 -1.80 0.39
N GLN A 28 -20.62 -1.65 -0.77
CA GLN A 28 -19.97 -1.23 -2.01
C GLN A 28 -20.92 -0.27 -2.74
N LYS A 29 -20.60 1.02 -2.69
CA LYS A 29 -21.40 2.08 -3.34
C LYS A 29 -20.68 2.65 -4.55
N PRO A 30 -21.34 2.79 -5.71
CA PRO A 30 -20.76 3.50 -6.84
C PRO A 30 -20.32 4.90 -6.44
N LEU A 31 -19.11 5.29 -6.88
CA LEU A 31 -18.59 6.64 -6.73
C LEU A 31 -18.77 7.37 -8.06
N VAL A 32 -19.56 8.43 -8.02
CA VAL A 32 -19.84 9.27 -9.18
C VAL A 32 -19.14 10.60 -9.01
N PHE A 33 -18.32 10.97 -9.97
CA PHE A 33 -17.60 12.24 -9.94
C PHE A 33 -18.44 13.37 -10.54
N ALA A 34 -18.51 14.53 -9.87
CA ALA A 34 -19.13 15.71 -10.41
C ALA A 34 -18.35 16.21 -11.64
N ASP A 35 -19.05 16.75 -12.65
CA ASP A 35 -18.41 17.31 -13.86
C ASP A 35 -17.35 18.36 -13.55
N THR A 36 -17.58 19.17 -12.51
CA THR A 36 -16.62 20.16 -12.01
C THR A 36 -15.33 19.52 -11.48
N THR A 37 -15.45 18.32 -10.86
CA THR A 37 -14.28 17.54 -10.40
C THR A 37 -13.52 16.98 -11.59
N ILE A 38 -14.20 16.40 -12.56
CA ILE A 38 -13.59 15.88 -13.79
C ILE A 38 -12.87 17.01 -14.53
N ALA A 39 -13.53 18.14 -14.80
CA ALA A 39 -12.95 19.30 -15.50
C ALA A 39 -11.72 19.89 -14.78
N ARG A 40 -11.72 19.86 -13.44
CA ARG A 40 -10.56 20.29 -12.65
C ARG A 40 -9.37 19.33 -12.80
N ILE A 41 -9.63 18.03 -12.80
CA ILE A 41 -8.60 17.01 -12.93
C ILE A 41 -8.04 16.97 -14.35
N GLU A 42 -8.86 17.21 -15.38
CA GLU A 42 -8.43 17.28 -16.78
C GLU A 42 -7.35 18.35 -17.04
N LYS A 43 -7.26 19.38 -16.20
CA LYS A 43 -6.17 20.39 -16.28
C LYS A 43 -4.78 19.78 -15.99
N THR A 44 -4.72 18.70 -15.26
CA THR A 44 -3.47 18.02 -14.86
C THR A 44 -3.36 16.60 -15.39
N ILE A 45 -4.49 15.98 -15.74
CA ILE A 45 -4.58 14.67 -16.36
C ILE A 45 -5.54 14.78 -17.56
N PRO A 46 -5.04 15.05 -18.78
CA PRO A 46 -5.87 15.34 -19.95
C PRO A 46 -6.86 14.22 -20.33
N HIS A 47 -6.70 13.01 -19.82
CA HIS A 47 -7.59 11.87 -20.09
C HIS A 47 -8.53 11.51 -18.91
N ALA A 48 -8.73 12.41 -17.94
CA ALA A 48 -9.58 12.14 -16.77
C ALA A 48 -11.02 11.74 -17.16
N LYS A 49 -11.58 12.35 -18.20
CA LYS A 49 -12.90 11.99 -18.74
C LYS A 49 -12.92 10.55 -19.30
N ALA A 50 -11.85 10.13 -19.98
CA ALA A 50 -11.73 8.76 -20.47
C ALA A 50 -11.65 7.77 -19.30
N LEU A 51 -10.93 8.10 -18.21
CA LEU A 51 -10.89 7.26 -17.01
C LEU A 51 -12.30 7.01 -16.45
N VAL A 52 -13.14 8.05 -16.36
CA VAL A 52 -14.52 7.90 -15.86
C VAL A 52 -15.39 7.06 -16.82
N ASN A 53 -15.08 7.08 -18.12
CA ASN A 53 -15.81 6.26 -19.11
C ASN A 53 -15.39 4.79 -19.07
N ASP A 54 -14.13 4.48 -18.79
CA ASP A 54 -13.53 3.14 -18.93
C ASP A 54 -13.37 2.39 -17.61
N VAL A 55 -13.48 3.08 -16.47
CA VAL A 55 -13.27 2.54 -15.12
C VAL A 55 -14.52 2.72 -14.26
N ASP A 56 -14.88 1.67 -13.52
CA ASP A 56 -15.86 1.71 -12.44
C ASP A 56 -15.17 2.06 -11.13
N PHE A 57 -15.77 2.95 -10.34
CA PHE A 57 -15.27 3.42 -9.06
C PHE A 57 -16.29 3.15 -7.95
N PHE A 58 -15.81 2.70 -6.79
CA PHE A 58 -16.66 2.43 -5.64
C PHE A 58 -15.99 2.91 -4.34
N LYS A 59 -16.81 3.46 -3.45
CA LYS A 59 -16.48 3.53 -2.03
C LYS A 59 -16.91 2.21 -1.39
N ILE A 60 -16.04 1.62 -0.58
CA ILE A 60 -16.27 0.32 0.05
C ILE A 60 -16.16 0.42 1.58
N ILE A 61 -16.89 -0.46 2.26
CA ILE A 61 -16.67 -0.80 3.66
C ILE A 61 -16.47 -2.31 3.73
N TYR A 62 -15.39 -2.73 4.36
CA TYR A 62 -15.03 -4.16 4.52
C TYR A 62 -14.65 -4.46 5.96
N LEU A 63 -14.72 -5.73 6.34
CA LEU A 63 -14.30 -6.18 7.67
C LEU A 63 -12.80 -6.42 7.71
N SER A 64 -12.15 -5.87 8.74
CA SER A 64 -10.75 -6.08 9.06
C SER A 64 -10.60 -6.22 10.58
N ASP A 65 -10.21 -7.39 11.06
CA ASP A 65 -10.11 -7.72 12.48
C ASP A 65 -11.42 -7.44 13.27
N GLY A 66 -12.57 -7.65 12.61
CA GLY A 66 -13.88 -7.36 13.18
C GLY A 66 -14.33 -5.90 13.09
N LEU A 67 -13.47 -4.99 12.61
CA LEU A 67 -13.77 -3.57 12.43
C LEU A 67 -14.29 -3.29 11.02
N LYS A 68 -15.19 -2.34 10.89
CA LYS A 68 -15.62 -1.79 9.60
C LYS A 68 -14.61 -0.74 9.13
N VAL A 69 -13.87 -1.06 8.08
CA VAL A 69 -12.84 -0.18 7.53
C VAL A 69 -13.29 0.36 6.19
N THR A 70 -13.11 1.66 5.99
CA THR A 70 -13.44 2.34 4.73
C THR A 70 -12.29 2.18 3.73
N GLY A 71 -12.63 2.04 2.45
CA GLY A 71 -11.67 2.01 1.35
C GLY A 71 -12.30 2.40 0.02
N TYR A 72 -11.54 2.22 -1.05
CA TYR A 72 -11.97 2.48 -2.43
C TYR A 72 -11.56 1.33 -3.34
N LEU A 73 -12.41 1.05 -4.32
CA LEU A 73 -12.20 0.05 -5.36
C LEU A 73 -12.36 0.72 -6.73
N SER A 74 -11.41 0.48 -7.62
CA SER A 74 -11.47 0.91 -9.02
C SER A 74 -11.16 -0.28 -9.92
N MET A 75 -11.92 -0.47 -11.01
CA MET A 75 -11.73 -1.60 -11.89
C MET A 75 -12.19 -1.29 -13.32
N PRO A 76 -11.59 -1.93 -14.36
CA PRO A 76 -12.03 -1.74 -15.73
C PRO A 76 -13.52 -2.06 -15.89
N LYS A 77 -14.27 -1.22 -16.63
CA LYS A 77 -15.69 -1.49 -16.97
C LYS A 77 -15.82 -2.72 -17.88
N LYS A 78 -14.86 -2.91 -18.78
CA LYS A 78 -14.86 -4.04 -19.69
C LYS A 78 -14.90 -5.37 -18.93
N ALA A 79 -15.68 -6.32 -19.42
CA ALA A 79 -15.72 -7.67 -18.85
C ALA A 79 -14.37 -8.37 -18.98
N GLY A 80 -13.99 -9.16 -17.95
CA GLY A 80 -12.74 -9.89 -17.93
C GLY A 80 -12.27 -10.22 -16.50
N LYS A 81 -11.17 -10.97 -16.42
CA LYS A 81 -10.43 -11.24 -15.18
C LYS A 81 -9.11 -10.46 -15.22
N TYR A 82 -8.90 -9.63 -14.23
CA TYR A 82 -7.79 -8.69 -14.18
C TYR A 82 -6.85 -8.97 -12.99
N PRO A 83 -5.54 -8.81 -13.16
CA PRO A 83 -4.62 -8.79 -12.02
C PRO A 83 -5.01 -7.66 -11.05
N CYS A 84 -4.57 -7.76 -9.81
CA CYS A 84 -5.02 -6.87 -8.75
C CYS A 84 -3.85 -6.04 -8.19
N ILE A 85 -4.13 -4.82 -7.79
CA ILE A 85 -3.19 -3.98 -7.03
C ILE A 85 -3.84 -3.54 -5.72
N ILE A 86 -3.17 -3.81 -4.61
CA ILE A 86 -3.48 -3.21 -3.32
C ILE A 86 -2.69 -1.92 -3.21
N PHE A 87 -3.39 -0.78 -3.19
CA PHE A 87 -2.78 0.53 -3.05
C PHE A 87 -2.71 0.95 -1.59
N ASN A 88 -1.51 1.25 -1.11
CA ASN A 88 -1.23 1.68 0.25
C ASN A 88 -0.99 3.19 0.28
N ARG A 89 -1.97 3.95 0.82
CA ARG A 89 -1.89 5.40 0.87
C ARG A 89 -0.80 5.91 1.81
N GLY A 90 -0.30 7.10 1.53
CA GLY A 90 0.57 7.85 2.43
C GLY A 90 -0.20 8.61 3.52
N GLY A 91 0.52 9.49 4.21
CA GLY A 91 -0.04 10.37 5.23
C GLY A 91 -0.59 9.65 6.46
N ASN A 92 -1.38 10.35 7.24
CA ASN A 92 -2.05 9.84 8.43
C ASN A 92 -3.34 10.63 8.66
N ARG A 93 -4.30 10.06 9.36
CA ARG A 93 -5.61 10.67 9.60
C ARG A 93 -6.19 11.15 8.25
N GLU A 94 -6.65 12.39 8.17
CA GLU A 94 -7.18 12.97 6.92
C GLU A 94 -6.09 13.49 5.96
N PHE A 95 -4.83 13.61 6.44
CA PHE A 95 -3.73 14.04 5.56
C PHE A 95 -3.41 12.95 4.54
N SER A 96 -3.47 13.28 3.26
CA SER A 96 -3.33 12.36 2.12
C SER A 96 -4.34 11.20 2.13
N ALA A 97 -5.52 11.41 2.72
CA ALA A 97 -6.62 10.47 2.62
C ALA A 97 -7.01 10.25 1.14
N LEU A 98 -7.48 9.05 0.82
CA LEU A 98 -8.06 8.76 -0.47
C LEU A 98 -9.37 9.56 -0.58
N ASN A 99 -9.39 10.56 -1.43
CA ASN A 99 -10.54 11.36 -1.78
C ASN A 99 -10.81 11.25 -3.28
N ASP A 100 -11.91 11.84 -3.76
CA ASP A 100 -12.33 11.73 -5.15
C ASP A 100 -11.23 12.08 -6.15
N ASN A 101 -10.45 13.15 -5.88
CA ASN A 101 -9.32 13.53 -6.72
C ASN A 101 -8.25 12.44 -6.77
N PHE A 102 -7.89 11.92 -5.60
CA PHE A 102 -6.86 10.90 -5.48
C PHE A 102 -7.32 9.58 -6.13
N VAL A 103 -8.56 9.19 -5.87
CA VAL A 103 -9.16 7.97 -6.42
C VAL A 103 -9.19 8.02 -7.95
N LEU A 104 -9.66 9.14 -8.53
CA LEU A 104 -9.69 9.28 -9.99
C LEU A 104 -8.27 9.32 -10.58
N ARG A 105 -7.35 10.10 -9.99
CA ARG A 105 -6.01 10.32 -10.54
C ARG A 105 -5.09 9.11 -10.39
N VAL A 106 -5.12 8.41 -9.25
CA VAL A 106 -4.15 7.35 -8.94
C VAL A 106 -4.78 5.98 -9.11
N LEU A 107 -5.88 5.69 -8.41
CA LEU A 107 -6.50 4.37 -8.53
C LEU A 107 -7.12 4.18 -9.92
N GLY A 108 -7.73 5.23 -10.47
CA GLY A 108 -8.30 5.22 -11.81
C GLY A 108 -7.25 4.99 -12.89
N GLU A 109 -6.10 5.66 -12.79
CA GLU A 109 -4.98 5.46 -13.73
C GLU A 109 -4.48 4.02 -13.73
N VAL A 110 -4.22 3.46 -12.55
CA VAL A 110 -3.77 2.06 -12.42
C VAL A 110 -4.85 1.08 -12.89
N ALA A 111 -6.12 1.37 -12.64
CA ALA A 111 -7.23 0.56 -13.15
C ALA A 111 -7.33 0.63 -14.68
N ASN A 112 -7.08 1.78 -15.27
CA ASN A 112 -7.04 1.97 -16.73
C ASN A 112 -5.88 1.20 -17.40
N TRP A 113 -4.83 0.88 -16.66
CA TRP A 113 -3.79 -0.05 -17.14
C TRP A 113 -4.28 -1.51 -17.20
N GLY A 114 -5.51 -1.79 -16.75
CA GLY A 114 -6.10 -3.13 -16.75
C GLY A 114 -5.87 -3.90 -15.45
N TYR A 115 -6.00 -3.23 -14.31
CA TYR A 115 -5.95 -3.83 -12.97
C TYR A 115 -7.25 -3.60 -12.20
N VAL A 116 -7.60 -4.53 -11.32
CA VAL A 116 -8.51 -4.25 -10.20
C VAL A 116 -7.69 -3.62 -9.10
N VAL A 117 -8.03 -2.40 -8.68
CA VAL A 117 -7.26 -1.62 -7.70
C VAL A 117 -8.10 -1.40 -6.46
N VAL A 118 -7.58 -1.77 -5.29
CA VAL A 118 -8.25 -1.53 -4.01
C VAL A 118 -7.29 -0.84 -3.04
N GLY A 119 -7.80 0.17 -2.32
CA GLY A 119 -7.03 0.89 -1.31
C GLY A 119 -7.80 1.08 -0.02
N SER A 120 -7.14 0.89 1.12
CA SER A 120 -7.68 1.13 2.45
C SER A 120 -7.44 2.57 2.90
N GLN A 121 -8.41 3.13 3.63
CA GLN A 121 -8.20 4.37 4.41
C GLN A 121 -7.45 4.12 5.72
N TYR A 122 -7.24 2.85 6.07
CA TYR A 122 -6.86 2.35 7.39
C TYR A 122 -7.94 2.60 8.45
N ARG A 123 -7.97 1.75 9.48
CA ARG A 123 -8.93 1.84 10.60
C ARG A 123 -8.91 3.22 11.26
N GLY A 124 -10.07 3.67 11.73
CA GLY A 124 -10.23 4.97 12.39
C GLY A 124 -10.30 6.18 11.45
N ASN A 125 -10.20 5.98 10.13
CA ASN A 125 -10.20 7.08 9.16
C ASN A 125 -11.46 7.06 8.26
N ALA A 126 -11.86 8.23 7.77
CA ALA A 126 -12.97 8.42 6.82
C ALA A 126 -14.28 7.72 7.25
N GLY A 127 -14.58 7.73 8.54
CA GLY A 127 -15.77 7.09 9.14
C GLY A 127 -15.62 5.59 9.41
N GLY A 128 -14.43 5.02 9.25
CA GLY A 128 -14.11 3.65 9.66
C GLY A 128 -13.96 3.51 11.17
N GLU A 129 -14.17 2.29 11.67
CA GLU A 129 -14.03 1.94 13.09
C GLU A 129 -12.56 1.77 13.51
N GLY A 130 -12.28 1.79 14.80
CA GLY A 130 -10.96 1.59 15.39
C GLY A 130 -10.09 2.84 15.43
N LYS A 131 -8.79 2.64 15.56
CA LYS A 131 -7.77 3.70 15.53
C LYS A 131 -6.56 3.23 14.72
N GLU A 132 -6.00 4.11 13.90
CA GLU A 132 -4.75 3.82 13.22
C GLU A 132 -3.57 3.88 14.20
N GLU A 133 -2.53 3.09 13.92
CA GLU A 133 -1.34 2.97 14.76
C GLU A 133 -0.04 3.23 13.97
N PHE A 134 -0.17 3.83 12.80
CA PHE A 134 0.95 4.18 11.93
C PHE A 134 1.93 3.02 11.69
N GLY A 135 1.42 1.87 11.23
CA GLY A 135 2.20 0.64 11.02
C GLY A 135 2.17 -0.34 12.20
N GLY A 136 1.11 -0.28 12.99
CA GLY A 136 0.74 -1.29 13.98
C GLY A 136 -0.31 -2.27 13.45
N SER A 137 -1.43 -2.40 14.16
CA SER A 137 -2.54 -3.28 13.75
C SER A 137 -3.22 -2.85 12.44
N ASP A 138 -3.08 -1.60 12.03
CA ASP A 138 -3.57 -1.07 10.75
C ASP A 138 -2.88 -1.69 9.51
N VAL A 139 -1.78 -2.42 9.67
CA VAL A 139 -1.21 -3.28 8.60
C VAL A 139 -2.18 -4.39 8.20
N ASN A 140 -2.98 -4.88 9.15
CA ASN A 140 -3.98 -5.90 8.85
C ASN A 140 -5.07 -5.39 7.90
N ASP A 141 -5.35 -4.09 7.88
CA ASP A 141 -6.33 -3.51 6.94
C ASP A 141 -5.88 -3.66 5.48
N ILE A 142 -4.56 -3.70 5.25
CA ILE A 142 -3.99 -4.01 3.93
C ILE A 142 -4.07 -5.51 3.64
N LEU A 143 -3.65 -6.35 4.61
CA LEU A 143 -3.63 -7.80 4.44
C LEU A 143 -5.04 -8.37 4.22
N ASN A 144 -6.04 -7.77 4.87
CA ASN A 144 -7.45 -8.17 4.75
C ASN A 144 -8.09 -7.73 3.43
N LEU A 145 -7.41 -6.90 2.62
CA LEU A 145 -7.79 -6.68 1.22
C LEU A 145 -7.46 -7.87 0.31
N ILE A 146 -6.56 -8.78 0.72
CA ILE A 146 -6.29 -10.01 -0.04
C ILE A 146 -7.55 -10.90 -0.11
N PRO A 147 -8.16 -11.32 1.02
CA PRO A 147 -9.42 -12.04 0.97
C PRO A 147 -10.58 -11.19 0.43
N PHE A 148 -10.60 -9.85 0.62
CA PHE A 148 -11.59 -8.97 -0.01
C PHE A 148 -11.63 -9.15 -1.54
N LEU A 149 -10.46 -9.20 -2.18
CA LEU A 149 -10.37 -9.37 -3.64
C LEU A 149 -11.02 -10.66 -4.13
N SER A 150 -11.10 -11.71 -3.31
CA SER A 150 -11.78 -12.97 -3.70
C SER A 150 -13.31 -12.82 -3.87
N HIS A 151 -13.89 -11.75 -3.34
CA HIS A 151 -15.31 -11.41 -3.50
C HIS A 151 -15.59 -10.51 -4.72
N ILE A 152 -14.57 -10.11 -5.48
CA ILE A 152 -14.69 -9.25 -6.65
C ILE A 152 -14.63 -10.10 -7.92
N ASP A 153 -15.74 -10.19 -8.65
CA ASP A 153 -15.85 -11.06 -9.83
C ASP A 153 -14.78 -10.80 -10.90
N LYS A 154 -14.35 -9.55 -11.07
CA LYS A 154 -13.31 -9.17 -12.05
C LYS A 154 -11.89 -9.42 -11.54
N ALA A 155 -11.67 -9.74 -10.27
CA ALA A 155 -10.33 -9.92 -9.71
C ALA A 155 -9.75 -11.32 -10.01
N ASP A 156 -8.49 -11.37 -10.42
CA ASP A 156 -7.67 -12.57 -10.44
C ASP A 156 -6.72 -12.56 -9.25
N THR A 157 -7.12 -13.22 -8.18
CA THR A 157 -6.37 -13.27 -6.92
C THR A 157 -5.09 -14.10 -7.00
N SER A 158 -4.82 -14.77 -8.11
CA SER A 158 -3.52 -15.42 -8.36
C SER A 158 -2.44 -14.42 -8.78
N ARG A 159 -2.82 -13.16 -9.07
CA ARG A 159 -1.99 -12.08 -9.60
C ARG A 159 -2.23 -10.78 -8.81
N ILE A 160 -1.74 -10.75 -7.56
CA ILE A 160 -1.87 -9.57 -6.69
C ILE A 160 -0.51 -8.89 -6.57
N GLY A 161 -0.46 -7.60 -6.85
CA GLY A 161 0.66 -6.71 -6.54
C GLY A 161 0.31 -5.70 -5.45
N MET A 162 1.31 -4.97 -4.96
CA MET A 162 1.13 -3.83 -4.08
C MET A 162 1.77 -2.57 -4.66
N PHE A 163 1.19 -1.42 -4.35
CA PHE A 163 1.77 -0.13 -4.67
C PHE A 163 1.59 0.81 -3.48
N GLY A 164 2.68 1.20 -2.85
CA GLY A 164 2.66 2.08 -1.68
C GLY A 164 3.46 3.35 -1.89
N TRP A 165 2.95 4.50 -1.38
CA TRP A 165 3.63 5.78 -1.46
C TRP A 165 3.88 6.36 -0.07
N SER A 166 5.08 6.91 0.19
CA SER A 166 5.40 7.56 1.47
C SER A 166 5.24 6.59 2.66
N ARG A 167 4.41 6.93 3.66
CA ARG A 167 3.97 5.97 4.69
C ARG A 167 3.45 4.67 4.08
N GLY A 168 2.72 4.74 2.96
CA GLY A 168 2.24 3.55 2.25
C GLY A 168 3.35 2.61 1.79
N GLY A 169 4.55 3.13 1.53
CA GLY A 169 5.75 2.32 1.30
C GLY A 169 6.18 1.55 2.55
N MET A 170 6.23 2.19 3.71
CA MET A 170 6.46 1.52 5.00
C MET A 170 5.40 0.43 5.26
N MET A 171 4.13 0.74 5.02
CA MET A 171 3.03 -0.22 5.15
C MET A 171 3.17 -1.41 4.20
N THR A 172 3.69 -1.17 2.98
CA THR A 172 4.01 -2.22 2.01
C THR A 172 5.13 -3.12 2.53
N TYR A 173 6.23 -2.57 3.02
CA TYR A 173 7.31 -3.36 3.61
C TYR A 173 6.80 -4.22 4.78
N LEU A 174 6.02 -3.64 5.70
CA LEU A 174 5.42 -4.35 6.83
C LEU A 174 4.49 -5.48 6.37
N ALA A 175 3.64 -5.24 5.38
CA ALA A 175 2.75 -6.27 4.84
C ALA A 175 3.56 -7.43 4.23
N LEU A 176 4.64 -7.14 3.50
CA LEU A 176 5.48 -8.16 2.88
C LEU A 176 6.28 -9.02 3.87
N THR A 177 6.37 -8.64 5.15
CA THR A 177 6.88 -9.54 6.19
C THR A 177 5.85 -10.57 6.67
N LYS A 178 4.58 -10.41 6.28
CA LYS A 178 3.44 -11.18 6.80
C LYS A 178 2.71 -12.02 5.75
N THR A 179 3.03 -11.83 4.47
CA THR A 179 2.40 -12.58 3.37
C THR A 179 3.38 -12.86 2.22
N ASN A 180 3.17 -13.98 1.54
CA ASN A 180 3.89 -14.37 0.31
C ASN A 180 2.96 -14.38 -0.93
N GLN A 181 1.74 -13.86 -0.81
CA GLN A 181 0.77 -13.86 -1.89
C GLN A 181 1.00 -12.73 -2.92
N ILE A 182 1.86 -11.76 -2.61
CA ILE A 182 2.13 -10.60 -3.45
C ILE A 182 3.20 -10.97 -4.50
N LYS A 183 2.89 -10.75 -5.77
CA LYS A 183 3.76 -11.12 -6.91
C LYS A 183 4.85 -10.11 -7.18
N ALA A 184 4.58 -8.82 -6.96
CA ALA A 184 5.55 -7.74 -7.02
C ALA A 184 5.03 -6.53 -6.24
N ALA A 185 5.91 -5.66 -5.78
CA ALA A 185 5.51 -4.43 -5.11
C ALA A 185 6.31 -3.21 -5.59
N VAL A 186 5.62 -2.07 -5.69
CA VAL A 186 6.20 -0.77 -5.99
C VAL A 186 6.14 0.10 -4.73
N VAL A 187 7.25 0.74 -4.42
CA VAL A 187 7.37 1.64 -3.26
C VAL A 187 7.90 2.98 -3.76
N GLY A 188 7.02 3.99 -3.81
CA GLY A 188 7.39 5.35 -4.19
C GLY A 188 7.64 6.23 -2.97
N SER A 189 8.80 6.88 -2.90
CA SER A 189 9.21 7.76 -1.78
C SER A 189 8.88 7.15 -0.42
N GLY A 190 9.07 5.82 -0.26
CA GLY A 190 8.58 5.05 0.88
C GLY A 190 9.43 5.25 2.13
N ALA A 191 8.80 5.53 3.27
CA ALA A 191 9.52 5.65 4.54
C ALA A 191 10.16 4.29 4.92
N ALA A 192 11.47 4.29 5.11
CA ALA A 192 12.25 3.09 5.36
C ALA A 192 13.04 3.15 6.69
N ASP A 193 13.31 4.35 7.22
CA ASP A 193 13.95 4.57 8.52
C ASP A 193 13.27 5.70 9.31
N ALA A 194 12.51 5.32 10.33
CA ALA A 194 11.80 6.26 11.19
C ALA A 194 12.74 7.08 12.09
N PHE A 195 13.98 6.62 12.36
CA PHE A 195 14.97 7.39 13.11
C PHE A 195 15.50 8.55 12.27
N ILE A 196 15.88 8.30 11.01
CA ILE A 196 16.28 9.37 10.09
C ILE A 196 15.10 10.32 9.87
N ASN A 197 13.89 9.79 9.68
CA ASN A 197 12.69 10.59 9.43
C ASN A 197 12.38 11.53 10.61
N THR A 198 12.38 11.04 11.86
CA THR A 198 12.14 11.88 13.05
C THR A 198 13.27 12.88 13.29
N LYS A 199 14.54 12.51 13.01
CA LYS A 199 15.68 13.42 13.11
C LYS A 199 15.58 14.59 12.13
N LYS A 200 15.21 14.32 10.88
CA LYS A 200 15.07 15.36 9.83
C LYS A 200 13.75 16.12 9.91
N ARG A 201 12.73 15.52 10.49
CA ARG A 201 11.38 16.07 10.65
C ARG A 201 10.88 15.87 12.10
N PRO A 202 11.34 16.69 13.05
CA PRO A 202 11.02 16.50 14.49
C PRO A 202 9.52 16.46 14.79
N GLY A 203 8.68 17.11 13.97
CA GLY A 203 7.21 17.02 14.09
C GLY A 203 6.64 15.61 13.93
N MET A 204 7.41 14.66 13.40
CA MET A 204 6.99 13.27 13.31
C MET A 204 6.93 12.57 14.68
N ASP A 205 7.73 13.00 15.66
CA ASP A 205 7.61 12.48 17.04
C ASP A 205 6.19 12.74 17.61
N SER A 206 5.60 13.91 17.35
CA SER A 206 4.23 14.20 17.75
C SER A 206 3.20 13.31 17.05
N VAL A 207 3.40 13.03 15.76
CA VAL A 207 2.53 12.10 15.02
C VAL A 207 2.59 10.69 15.62
N TYR A 208 3.78 10.19 15.89
CA TYR A 208 3.94 8.87 16.54
C TYR A 208 3.34 8.87 17.96
N ALA A 209 3.57 9.93 18.75
CA ALA A 209 3.02 10.03 20.12
C ALA A 209 1.49 10.01 20.17
N GLU A 210 0.83 10.60 19.17
CA GLU A 210 -0.63 10.61 19.06
C GLU A 210 -1.21 9.27 18.59
N LEU A 211 -0.52 8.62 17.63
CA LEU A 211 -1.07 7.44 16.94
C LEU A 211 -0.59 6.12 17.53
N VAL A 212 0.57 6.10 18.21
CA VAL A 212 1.15 4.86 18.71
C VAL A 212 1.10 4.82 20.23
N PRO A 213 0.32 3.89 20.81
CA PRO A 213 0.22 3.76 22.26
C PRO A 213 1.60 3.55 22.91
N GLY A 214 1.89 4.31 23.98
CA GLY A 214 3.14 4.17 24.75
C GLY A 214 4.40 4.63 24.00
N TYR A 215 4.27 5.52 23.01
CA TYR A 215 5.39 5.95 22.18
C TYR A 215 6.60 6.44 22.96
N PHE A 216 6.42 7.41 23.87
CA PHE A 216 7.55 8.00 24.59
C PHE A 216 8.24 7.03 25.56
N GLN A 217 7.50 6.06 26.11
CA GLN A 217 8.06 5.00 26.96
C GLN A 217 8.87 3.97 26.15
N ASN A 218 8.55 3.80 24.87
CA ASN A 218 9.09 2.75 24.02
C ASN A 218 9.60 3.30 22.67
N ARG A 219 10.02 4.56 22.62
CA ARG A 219 10.31 5.30 21.37
C ARG A 219 11.18 4.50 20.41
N ASP A 220 12.34 4.03 20.89
CA ASP A 220 13.28 3.34 20.01
C ASP A 220 12.74 2.01 19.46
N SER A 221 12.01 1.27 20.29
CA SER A 221 11.32 0.04 19.84
C SER A 221 10.25 0.35 18.79
N VAL A 222 9.45 1.40 19.03
CA VAL A 222 8.41 1.84 18.09
C VAL A 222 9.00 2.29 16.75
N LEU A 223 10.06 3.09 16.77
CA LEU A 223 10.74 3.53 15.55
C LEU A 223 11.38 2.35 14.82
N LYS A 224 12.05 1.45 15.55
CA LYS A 224 12.71 0.27 14.95
C LYS A 224 11.71 -0.67 14.26
N THR A 225 10.54 -0.89 14.87
CA THR A 225 9.49 -1.73 14.25
C THR A 225 8.88 -1.12 12.99
N ARG A 226 9.06 0.18 12.76
CA ARG A 226 8.60 0.93 11.59
C ARG A 226 9.70 1.30 10.60
N SER A 227 10.90 0.80 10.84
CA SER A 227 12.09 1.06 10.01
C SER A 227 12.53 -0.21 9.30
N ALA A 228 12.16 -0.34 8.03
CA ALA A 228 12.42 -1.53 7.21
C ALA A 228 13.91 -1.85 7.10
N VAL A 229 14.77 -0.87 7.19
CA VAL A 229 16.24 -1.04 7.17
C VAL A 229 16.76 -2.00 8.26
N TYR A 230 16.06 -2.12 9.41
CA TYR A 230 16.44 -3.01 10.51
C TYR A 230 15.93 -4.46 10.38
N TRP A 231 15.05 -4.72 9.43
CA TRP A 231 14.43 -6.04 9.23
C TRP A 231 14.18 -6.34 7.76
N ALA A 232 14.98 -5.78 6.86
CA ALA A 232 14.90 -6.00 5.41
C ALA A 232 15.00 -7.49 5.03
N ASP A 233 15.74 -8.28 5.84
CA ASP A 233 15.86 -9.74 5.71
C ASP A 233 14.55 -10.50 5.88
N LYS A 234 13.55 -9.91 6.55
CA LYS A 234 12.23 -10.51 6.80
C LYS A 234 11.23 -10.25 5.68
N ILE A 235 11.54 -9.35 4.76
CA ILE A 235 10.68 -9.07 3.60
C ILE A 235 10.67 -10.30 2.67
N CYS A 236 9.48 -10.67 2.20
CA CYS A 236 9.30 -11.83 1.34
C CYS A 236 10.15 -11.79 0.07
N LYS A 237 11.19 -12.62 0.00
CA LYS A 237 12.17 -12.65 -1.11
C LYS A 237 11.59 -13.11 -2.46
N THR A 238 10.41 -13.70 -2.47
CA THR A 238 9.73 -14.06 -3.72
C THR A 238 8.91 -12.92 -4.33
N THR A 239 8.91 -11.74 -3.67
CA THR A 239 8.23 -10.54 -4.11
C THR A 239 9.25 -9.50 -4.58
N PRO A 240 9.55 -9.38 -5.89
CA PRO A 240 10.45 -8.34 -6.39
C PRO A 240 9.92 -6.94 -6.06
N LEU A 241 10.84 -6.02 -5.74
CA LEU A 241 10.56 -4.64 -5.37
C LEU A 241 11.06 -3.67 -6.44
N LEU A 242 10.22 -2.69 -6.79
CA LEU A 242 10.62 -1.46 -7.46
C LEU A 242 10.59 -0.32 -6.44
N LEU A 243 11.73 0.32 -6.20
CA LEU A 243 11.84 1.51 -5.37
C LEU A 243 12.01 2.75 -6.25
N LEU A 244 11.21 3.80 -6.00
CA LEU A 244 11.25 5.08 -6.68
C LEU A 244 11.63 6.16 -5.67
N CYS A 245 12.66 6.93 -5.93
CA CYS A 245 13.19 7.95 -5.02
C CYS A 245 13.53 9.24 -5.76
N GLY A 246 13.07 10.38 -5.25
CA GLY A 246 13.47 11.70 -5.74
C GLY A 246 14.66 12.25 -4.96
N SER A 247 15.66 12.79 -5.66
CA SER A 247 16.88 13.29 -5.01
C SER A 247 16.67 14.56 -4.17
N ALA A 248 15.54 15.26 -4.37
CA ALA A 248 15.15 16.46 -3.62
C ALA A 248 13.97 16.21 -2.68
N ASP A 249 13.68 14.95 -2.33
CA ASP A 249 12.62 14.62 -1.39
C ASP A 249 12.99 15.08 0.03
N TRP A 250 12.25 16.06 0.55
CA TRP A 250 12.44 16.57 1.91
C TRP A 250 11.58 15.86 2.96
N ARG A 251 10.56 15.09 2.53
CA ARG A 251 9.62 14.39 3.45
C ARG A 251 10.14 13.02 3.86
N VAL A 252 10.65 12.26 2.89
CA VAL A 252 11.30 10.97 3.08
C VAL A 252 12.67 11.09 2.46
N SER A 253 13.69 11.22 3.32
CA SER A 253 15.04 11.52 2.88
C SER A 253 15.56 10.49 1.87
N PRO A 254 16.20 10.92 0.77
CA PRO A 254 16.92 10.00 -0.12
C PRO A 254 17.92 9.11 0.63
N GLU A 255 18.49 9.61 1.73
CA GLU A 255 19.43 8.85 2.59
C GLU A 255 18.79 7.56 3.14
N GLU A 256 17.54 7.63 3.65
CA GLU A 256 16.85 6.42 4.15
C GLU A 256 16.48 5.45 3.03
N GLN A 257 16.21 5.97 1.82
CA GLN A 257 15.93 5.15 0.64
C GLN A 257 17.20 4.41 0.16
N LEU A 258 18.33 5.11 0.09
CA LEU A 258 19.62 4.51 -0.28
C LEU A 258 20.07 3.46 0.74
N GLU A 259 19.85 3.70 2.04
CA GLU A 259 20.11 2.69 3.07
C GLU A 259 19.23 1.45 2.86
N MET A 260 17.95 1.64 2.57
CA MET A 260 17.04 0.52 2.26
C MET A 260 17.49 -0.28 1.03
N VAL A 261 17.93 0.40 -0.04
CA VAL A 261 18.50 -0.25 -1.23
C VAL A 261 19.70 -1.11 -0.84
N ASN A 262 20.64 -0.57 -0.04
CA ASN A 262 21.79 -1.31 0.44
C ASN A 262 21.38 -2.55 1.24
N LYS A 263 20.41 -2.42 2.16
CA LYS A 263 19.91 -3.55 2.96
C LYS A 263 19.24 -4.63 2.12
N LEU A 264 18.48 -4.25 1.11
CA LEU A 264 17.86 -5.20 0.18
C LEU A 264 18.92 -5.90 -0.67
N TYR A 265 19.94 -5.17 -1.16
CA TYR A 265 21.06 -5.72 -1.93
C TYR A 265 21.89 -6.71 -1.11
N GLU A 266 22.28 -6.35 0.14
CA GLU A 266 22.98 -7.23 1.07
C GLU A 266 22.22 -8.55 1.31
N ASN A 267 20.89 -8.48 1.34
CA ASN A 267 20.02 -9.63 1.54
C ASN A 267 19.71 -10.41 0.24
N LYS A 268 20.30 -10.05 -0.89
CA LYS A 268 20.01 -10.61 -2.21
C LYS A 268 18.49 -10.59 -2.51
N HIS A 269 17.83 -9.49 -2.17
CA HIS A 269 16.41 -9.32 -2.47
C HIS A 269 16.23 -8.85 -3.92
N PRO A 270 15.31 -9.43 -4.72
CA PRO A 270 14.99 -8.96 -6.06
C PRO A 270 14.58 -7.48 -6.05
N LEU A 271 15.42 -6.60 -6.58
CA LEU A 271 15.30 -5.16 -6.45
C LEU A 271 15.59 -4.45 -7.77
N ARG A 272 14.72 -3.52 -8.15
CA ARG A 272 14.98 -2.44 -9.11
C ARG A 272 14.88 -1.10 -8.35
N PHE A 273 15.82 -0.19 -8.59
CA PHE A 273 15.83 1.14 -7.99
C PHE A 273 15.92 2.21 -9.08
N GLU A 274 15.03 3.19 -9.02
CA GLU A 274 15.01 4.37 -9.88
C GLU A 274 15.20 5.62 -9.03
N PHE A 275 16.20 6.42 -9.38
CA PHE A 275 16.58 7.63 -8.66
C PHE A 275 16.43 8.84 -9.57
N PHE A 276 15.44 9.69 -9.28
CA PHE A 276 15.03 10.82 -10.12
C PHE A 276 15.73 12.09 -9.66
N GLU A 277 16.55 12.69 -10.52
CA GLU A 277 17.27 13.93 -10.26
C GLU A 277 16.31 15.10 -10.06
N GLY A 278 16.51 15.87 -8.98
CA GLY A 278 15.65 17.00 -8.62
C GLY A 278 14.21 16.63 -8.23
N GLY A 279 13.85 15.35 -8.28
CA GLY A 279 12.51 14.87 -7.98
C GLY A 279 12.14 15.13 -6.51
N GLN A 280 10.97 15.73 -6.28
CA GLN A 280 10.40 15.94 -4.96
C GLN A 280 9.63 14.68 -4.47
N HIS A 281 9.04 14.77 -3.28
CA HIS A 281 8.31 13.67 -2.63
C HIS A 281 7.21 13.00 -3.48
N SER A 282 6.53 13.76 -4.33
CA SER A 282 5.46 13.22 -5.18
C SER A 282 5.95 12.81 -6.57
N LEU A 283 7.21 13.10 -6.92
CA LEU A 283 7.81 12.87 -8.24
C LEU A 283 6.96 13.43 -9.39
N ILE A 284 6.23 14.52 -9.14
CA ILE A 284 5.32 15.10 -10.13
C ILE A 284 6.08 15.63 -11.37
N GLU A 285 7.32 16.02 -11.19
CA GLU A 285 8.22 16.48 -12.26
C GLU A 285 8.57 15.36 -13.25
N HIS A 286 8.50 14.11 -12.78
CA HIS A 286 8.82 12.90 -13.52
C HIS A 286 7.60 11.98 -13.71
N ALA A 287 6.38 12.54 -13.64
CA ALA A 287 5.14 11.76 -13.58
C ALA A 287 5.00 10.72 -14.71
N ASP A 288 5.33 11.08 -15.95
CA ASP A 288 5.22 10.18 -17.11
C ASP A 288 6.22 9.02 -17.01
N GLU A 289 7.45 9.30 -16.60
CA GLU A 289 8.49 8.30 -16.41
C GLU A 289 8.17 7.36 -15.24
N VAL A 290 7.72 7.91 -14.10
CA VAL A 290 7.23 7.16 -12.94
C VAL A 290 6.09 6.23 -13.33
N ASN A 291 5.10 6.72 -14.07
CA ASN A 291 3.99 5.91 -14.55
C ASN A 291 4.47 4.80 -15.50
N HIS A 292 5.38 5.13 -16.43
CA HIS A 292 5.92 4.18 -17.39
C HIS A 292 6.68 3.04 -16.70
N VAL A 293 7.63 3.36 -15.81
CA VAL A 293 8.44 2.35 -15.11
C VAL A 293 7.59 1.52 -14.15
N THR A 294 6.65 2.15 -13.44
CA THR A 294 5.70 1.47 -12.54
C THR A 294 4.83 0.48 -13.31
N ARG A 295 4.19 0.93 -14.39
CA ARG A 295 3.35 0.08 -15.22
C ARG A 295 4.13 -1.10 -15.80
N ASN A 296 5.29 -0.85 -16.40
CA ASN A 296 6.13 -1.89 -16.97
C ASN A 296 6.54 -2.94 -15.94
N PHE A 297 6.91 -2.50 -14.74
CA PHE A 297 7.29 -3.41 -13.65
C PHE A 297 6.11 -4.28 -13.19
N LEU A 298 4.96 -3.67 -12.97
CA LEU A 298 3.74 -4.39 -12.60
C LEU A 298 3.27 -5.34 -13.71
N ASP A 299 3.32 -4.90 -14.96
CA ASP A 299 2.96 -5.74 -16.11
C ASP A 299 3.86 -6.98 -16.18
N MET A 300 5.19 -6.82 -16.06
CA MET A 300 6.11 -7.93 -16.07
C MET A 300 5.87 -8.94 -14.95
N TYR A 301 5.76 -8.49 -13.72
CA TYR A 301 5.82 -9.39 -12.56
C TYR A 301 4.47 -9.73 -11.93
N VAL A 302 3.45 -8.89 -12.10
CA VAL A 302 2.09 -9.17 -11.62
C VAL A 302 1.22 -9.72 -12.75
N ARG A 303 1.14 -9.04 -13.90
CA ARG A 303 0.29 -9.47 -15.01
C ARG A 303 0.83 -10.72 -15.70
N ASP A 304 2.07 -10.66 -16.14
CA ASP A 304 2.70 -11.69 -16.98
C ASP A 304 3.41 -12.76 -16.16
N LYS A 305 3.58 -12.57 -14.85
CA LYS A 305 4.27 -13.50 -13.93
C LYS A 305 5.68 -13.89 -14.41
N LYS A 306 6.42 -12.96 -15.02
CA LYS A 306 7.78 -13.22 -15.46
C LYS A 306 8.68 -13.55 -14.29
N THR A 307 9.60 -14.47 -14.49
CA THR A 307 10.63 -14.80 -13.51
C THR A 307 11.62 -13.65 -13.38
N TRP A 308 12.01 -13.33 -12.15
CA TRP A 308 13.08 -12.37 -11.90
C TRP A 308 14.41 -12.90 -12.45
N PRO A 309 15.24 -12.04 -13.08
CA PRO A 309 16.57 -12.43 -13.56
C PRO A 309 17.46 -12.97 -12.43
N SER A 310 18.46 -13.77 -12.80
CA SER A 310 19.46 -14.26 -11.85
C SER A 310 20.15 -13.08 -11.13
N LEU A 311 20.30 -13.19 -9.80
CA LEU A 311 21.05 -12.25 -8.98
C LEU A 311 22.54 -12.66 -8.82
N GLU A 312 22.92 -13.84 -9.32
CA GLU A 312 24.31 -14.26 -9.29
C GLU A 312 25.10 -13.51 -10.37
N PRO A 313 26.36 -13.11 -10.08
CA PRO A 313 27.23 -12.47 -11.06
C PRO A 313 27.31 -13.31 -12.35
N HIS A 314 27.07 -12.69 -13.50
CA HIS A 314 27.13 -13.31 -14.81
C HIS A 314 27.53 -12.27 -15.86
N GLY A 315 27.92 -12.73 -17.02
CA GLY A 315 28.51 -11.94 -18.10
C GLY A 315 29.96 -12.36 -18.34
N ASN A 316 30.51 -11.99 -19.51
CA ASN A 316 31.89 -12.24 -19.89
C ASN A 316 32.79 -11.09 -19.43
#